data_fa3b38c21db00461ffd192f8e3d2094f
#
_entry.id   fa3b38c21db00461ffd192f8e3d2094f
#
_cell.length_a   1.000
_cell.length_b   1.000
_cell.length_c   1.000
_cell.angle_alpha   90.00
_cell.angle_beta   90.00
_cell.angle_gamma   90.00
#
_symmetry.space_group_name_H-M   'P 1'
#
loop_
_entity.id
_entity.type
_entity.pdbx_description
1 polymer ?
#
loop_
_entity_poly.entity_id
_entity_poly.type
_entity_poly.pdbx_seq_one_letter_code
_entity_poly.pdbx_strand_id
1 'polypeptide(L)'
;MNVSKRLMGLDFGKARIGIAFSDIMGFLATPHSTLKRTNEEDDIKYLTNLINEKNVDTVVIGLPFEMSGNKGEIANAVEEFANKLKESANVKIVFVDERLSSVEAEEQLKQTIKSWEKRKQLLDQVSASIILQTYLDTK
;
A
#
# COMPACT_ATOMS: atom_id res chain seq x y z
N MET A 1 -27.59 4.95 -8.69
CA MET A 1 -26.61 4.23 -9.52
C MET A 1 -25.43 3.77 -8.68
N ASN A 2 -25.12 2.49 -8.74
CA ASN A 2 -24.00 1.96 -7.97
C ASN A 2 -22.70 2.18 -8.74
N VAL A 3 -21.75 2.84 -8.10
CA VAL A 3 -20.43 3.02 -8.66
C VAL A 3 -19.55 1.89 -8.13
N SER A 4 -18.92 1.16 -9.05
CA SER A 4 -18.00 0.09 -8.67
C SER A 4 -16.80 0.69 -7.94
N LYS A 5 -16.42 0.07 -6.83
CA LYS A 5 -15.35 0.58 -5.98
C LYS A 5 -14.14 -0.34 -5.99
N ARG A 6 -12.98 0.28 -5.91
CA ARG A 6 -11.70 -0.44 -5.86
C ARG A 6 -11.14 -0.41 -4.46
N LEU A 7 -10.16 -1.27 -4.24
CA LEU A 7 -9.33 -1.24 -3.04
C LEU A 7 -7.96 -0.68 -3.42
N MET A 8 -7.34 0.01 -2.48
CA MET A 8 -5.99 0.55 -2.64
C MET A 8 -5.07 -0.16 -1.66
N GLY A 9 -3.89 -0.59 -2.13
CA GLY A 9 -2.86 -1.13 -1.25
C GLY A 9 -1.76 -0.12 -1.04
N LEU A 10 -1.26 -0.01 0.18
CA LEU A 10 -0.17 0.90 0.51
C LEU A 10 0.94 0.15 1.24
N ASP A 11 2.17 0.36 0.79
CA ASP A 11 3.38 -0.04 1.50
C ASP A 11 4.03 1.25 2.03
N PHE A 12 3.82 1.53 3.31
CA PHE A 12 4.23 2.77 3.94
C PHE A 12 5.70 2.72 4.34
N GLY A 13 6.52 3.58 3.74
CA GLY A 13 7.93 3.74 4.09
C GLY A 13 8.24 5.12 4.61
N LYS A 14 9.45 5.31 5.14
CA LYS A 14 9.90 6.61 5.63
C LYS A 14 10.10 7.61 4.50
N ALA A 15 10.64 7.14 3.37
CA ALA A 15 10.95 8.01 2.24
C ALA A 15 9.95 7.88 1.11
N ARG A 16 9.27 6.75 0.99
CA ARG A 16 8.38 6.45 -0.13
C ARG A 16 7.19 5.65 0.34
N ILE A 17 6.08 5.79 -0.38
CA ILE A 17 4.88 4.97 -0.20
C ILE A 17 4.58 4.27 -1.51
N GLY A 18 4.59 2.93 -1.50
CA GLY A 18 4.18 2.15 -2.64
C GLY A 18 2.67 2.10 -2.75
N ILE A 19 2.14 2.16 -3.96
CA ILE A 19 0.70 2.24 -4.21
C ILE A 19 0.29 1.18 -5.24
N ALA A 20 -0.76 0.45 -4.92
CA ALA A 20 -1.37 -0.54 -5.81
C ALA A 20 -2.88 -0.40 -5.77
N PHE A 21 -3.56 -0.89 -6.79
CA PHE A 21 -5.02 -0.89 -6.86
C PHE A 21 -5.55 -2.26 -7.25
N SER A 22 -6.73 -2.59 -6.76
CA SER A 22 -7.44 -3.76 -7.25
C SER A 22 -8.21 -3.42 -8.52
N ASP A 23 -8.60 -4.46 -9.26
CA ASP A 23 -9.61 -4.31 -10.30
C ASP A 23 -10.97 -4.03 -9.64
N ILE A 24 -11.95 -3.69 -10.45
CA ILE A 24 -13.29 -3.37 -9.97
C ILE A 24 -13.93 -4.57 -9.26
N MET A 25 -13.64 -5.78 -9.74
CA MET A 25 -14.18 -7.01 -9.16
C MET A 25 -13.51 -7.42 -7.85
N GLY A 26 -12.36 -6.84 -7.53
CA GLY A 26 -11.66 -7.13 -6.29
C GLY A 26 -10.93 -8.46 -6.25
N PHE A 27 -10.46 -8.94 -7.39
CA PHE A 27 -9.75 -10.22 -7.48
C PHE A 27 -8.24 -10.09 -7.60
N LEU A 28 -7.77 -9.05 -8.28
CA LEU A 28 -6.36 -8.93 -8.64
C LEU A 28 -5.80 -7.57 -8.26
N ALA A 29 -4.67 -7.58 -7.58
CA ALA A 29 -3.93 -6.36 -7.24
C ALA A 29 -2.87 -6.09 -8.30
N THR A 30 -2.76 -4.82 -8.73
CA THR A 30 -1.79 -4.38 -9.72
C THR A 30 -0.96 -3.23 -9.15
N PRO A 31 0.39 -3.29 -9.25
CA PRO A 31 1.22 -2.15 -8.85
C PRO A 31 0.85 -0.91 -9.67
N HIS A 32 0.85 0.24 -9.04
CA HIS A 32 0.48 1.48 -9.71
C HIS A 32 1.63 2.49 -9.74
N SER A 33 2.09 2.92 -8.58
CA SER A 33 3.10 3.97 -8.52
C SER A 33 3.77 3.98 -7.15
N THR A 34 4.80 4.81 -7.03
CA THR A 34 5.50 5.03 -5.77
C THR A 34 5.49 6.53 -5.50
N LEU A 35 4.95 6.92 -4.35
CA LEU A 35 4.92 8.31 -3.92
C LEU A 35 6.20 8.61 -3.16
N LYS A 36 6.97 9.59 -3.65
CA LYS A 36 8.10 10.11 -2.90
C LYS A 36 7.55 11.07 -1.84
N ARG A 37 7.84 10.78 -0.58
CA ARG A 37 7.29 11.55 0.51
C ARG A 37 7.91 12.93 0.62
N THR A 38 7.09 13.91 0.95
CA THR A 38 7.53 15.27 1.23
C THR A 38 7.20 15.63 2.66
N ASN A 39 5.93 15.84 2.96
CA ASN A 39 5.46 16.01 4.33
C ASN A 39 4.13 15.30 4.49
N GLU A 40 3.74 15.05 5.72
CA GLU A 40 2.54 14.25 5.98
C GLU A 40 1.27 14.86 5.40
N GLU A 41 1.11 16.17 5.54
CA GLU A 41 -0.08 16.87 5.04
C GLU A 41 -0.20 16.72 3.50
N ASP A 42 0.87 16.97 2.77
CA ASP A 42 0.87 16.84 1.32
C ASP A 42 0.70 15.40 0.87
N ASP A 43 1.31 14.46 1.59
CA ASP A 43 1.18 13.03 1.29
C ASP A 43 -0.27 12.58 1.44
N ILE A 44 -0.92 12.98 2.51
CA ILE A 44 -2.33 12.66 2.74
C ILE A 44 -3.23 13.27 1.66
N LYS A 45 -2.96 14.51 1.30
CA LYS A 45 -3.70 15.19 0.24
C LYS A 45 -3.56 14.46 -1.10
N TYR A 46 -2.35 14.06 -1.44
CA TYR A 46 -2.09 13.31 -2.67
C TYR A 46 -2.88 12.00 -2.69
N LEU A 47 -2.82 11.24 -1.59
CA LEU A 47 -3.52 9.96 -1.50
C LEU A 47 -5.04 10.16 -1.50
N THR A 48 -5.54 11.18 -0.83
CA THR A 48 -6.97 11.48 -0.81
C THR A 48 -7.49 11.78 -2.22
N ASN A 49 -6.74 12.58 -2.99
CA ASN A 49 -7.09 12.87 -4.37
C ASN A 49 -7.12 11.61 -5.23
N LEU A 50 -6.12 10.73 -5.04
CA LEU A 50 -6.03 9.48 -5.78
C LEU A 50 -7.18 8.53 -5.42
N ILE A 51 -7.53 8.47 -4.13
CA ILE A 51 -8.66 7.67 -3.64
C ILE A 51 -9.96 8.13 -4.30
N ASN A 52 -10.17 9.43 -4.37
CA ASN A 52 -11.38 9.99 -4.99
C ASN A 52 -11.40 9.73 -6.51
N GLU A 53 -10.25 9.91 -7.16
CA GLU A 53 -10.14 9.70 -8.60
C GLU A 53 -10.42 8.26 -9.00
N LYS A 54 -9.95 7.30 -8.19
CA LYS A 54 -10.07 5.87 -8.49
C LYS A 54 -11.29 5.20 -7.85
N ASN A 55 -12.12 5.95 -7.16
CA ASN A 55 -13.30 5.42 -6.46
C ASN A 55 -12.94 4.30 -5.46
N VAL A 56 -11.98 4.59 -4.60
CA VAL A 56 -11.52 3.65 -3.58
C VAL A 56 -12.40 3.79 -2.34
N ASP A 57 -12.87 2.67 -1.79
CA ASP A 57 -13.63 2.68 -0.54
C ASP A 57 -12.87 2.03 0.62
N THR A 58 -11.86 1.23 0.31
CA THR A 58 -11.07 0.52 1.33
C THR A 58 -9.59 0.63 0.99
N VAL A 59 -8.79 1.00 1.99
CA VAL A 59 -7.35 1.07 1.87
C VAL A 59 -6.73 -0.02 2.73
N VAL A 60 -5.93 -0.88 2.12
CA VAL A 60 -5.23 -1.98 2.80
C VAL A 60 -3.78 -1.54 2.99
N ILE A 61 -3.33 -1.47 4.22
CA ILE A 61 -2.00 -0.98 4.57
C ILE A 61 -1.20 -2.11 5.21
N GLY A 62 0.01 -2.34 4.71
CA GLY A 62 0.92 -3.27 5.34
C GLY A 62 1.42 -2.70 6.66
N LEU A 63 1.28 -3.48 7.72
CA LEU A 63 1.72 -3.08 9.05
C LEU A 63 2.98 -3.88 9.40
N PRO A 64 4.13 -3.21 9.60
CA PRO A 64 5.35 -3.91 9.93
C PRO A 64 5.34 -4.37 11.38
N PHE A 65 5.63 -5.66 11.60
CA PHE A 65 5.84 -6.21 12.94
C PHE A 65 7.31 -6.56 13.09
N GLU A 66 7.82 -6.43 14.32
CA GLU A 66 9.17 -6.88 14.62
C GLU A 66 9.22 -8.40 14.62
N MET A 67 10.42 -8.96 14.57
CA MET A 67 10.64 -10.41 14.56
C MET A 67 9.94 -11.11 15.73
N SER A 68 9.82 -10.41 16.86
CA SER A 68 9.13 -10.92 18.05
C SER A 68 7.61 -10.90 17.94
N GLY A 69 7.07 -10.30 16.88
CA GLY A 69 5.64 -10.14 16.71
C GLY A 69 5.08 -8.89 17.37
N ASN A 70 5.90 -8.09 18.03
CA ASN A 70 5.48 -6.85 18.68
C ASN A 70 5.44 -5.69 17.68
N LYS A 71 4.53 -4.74 17.93
CA LYS A 71 4.52 -3.51 17.15
C LYS A 71 5.64 -2.59 17.61
N GLY A 72 6.39 -2.03 16.65
CA GLY A 72 7.43 -1.06 16.93
C GLY A 72 6.98 0.35 16.64
N GLU A 73 7.92 1.29 16.72
CA GLU A 73 7.66 2.71 16.44
C GLU A 73 7.15 2.93 15.02
N ILE A 74 7.66 2.15 14.05
CA ILE A 74 7.24 2.28 12.65
C ILE A 74 5.76 1.90 12.51
N ALA A 75 5.32 0.83 13.17
CA ALA A 75 3.92 0.42 13.15
C ALA A 75 3.02 1.49 13.74
N ASN A 76 3.44 2.14 14.82
CA ASN A 76 2.68 3.24 15.42
C ASN A 76 2.57 4.43 14.46
N ALA A 77 3.65 4.76 13.77
CA ALA A 77 3.64 5.83 12.78
C ALA A 77 2.68 5.53 11.61
N VAL A 78 2.65 4.27 11.17
CA VAL A 78 1.74 3.82 10.12
C VAL A 78 0.29 3.96 10.58
N GLU A 79 0.00 3.56 11.82
CA GLU A 79 -1.36 3.67 12.36
C GLU A 79 -1.81 5.13 12.48
N GLU A 80 -0.93 6.02 12.91
CA GLU A 80 -1.24 7.45 12.98
C GLU A 80 -1.52 8.03 11.60
N PHE A 81 -0.68 7.69 10.62
CA PHE A 81 -0.88 8.12 9.24
C PHE A 81 -2.21 7.60 8.70
N ALA A 82 -2.51 6.33 8.96
CA ALA A 82 -3.75 5.71 8.51
C ALA A 82 -4.99 6.40 9.10
N ASN A 83 -4.93 6.78 10.37
CA ASN A 83 -6.04 7.50 11.01
C ASN A 83 -6.29 8.85 10.34
N LYS A 84 -5.23 9.57 10.01
CA LYS A 84 -5.35 10.86 9.32
C LYS A 84 -5.88 10.69 7.91
N LEU A 85 -5.45 9.66 7.21
CA LEU A 85 -5.95 9.35 5.87
C LEU A 85 -7.43 8.98 5.92
N LYS A 86 -7.81 8.17 6.89
CA LYS A 86 -9.20 7.77 7.09
C LYS A 86 -10.11 8.99 7.26
N GLU A 87 -9.69 9.95 8.06
CA GLU A 87 -10.46 11.18 8.27
C GLU A 87 -10.52 12.03 7.00
N SER A 88 -9.41 12.16 6.29
CA SER A 88 -9.33 13.00 5.08
C SER A 88 -10.14 12.43 3.93
N ALA A 89 -10.04 11.14 3.70
CA ALA A 89 -10.62 10.49 2.51
C ALA A 89 -11.93 9.77 2.78
N ASN A 90 -12.32 9.61 4.04
CA ASN A 90 -13.53 8.90 4.45
C ASN A 90 -13.56 7.47 3.87
N VAL A 91 -12.50 6.72 4.11
CA VAL A 91 -12.35 5.33 3.64
C VAL A 91 -12.22 4.38 4.83
N LYS A 92 -12.47 3.11 4.56
CA LYS A 92 -12.19 2.04 5.51
C LYS A 92 -10.71 1.70 5.44
N ILE A 93 -10.08 1.47 6.59
CA ILE A 93 -8.68 1.06 6.67
C ILE A 93 -8.61 -0.38 7.18
N VAL A 94 -7.81 -1.20 6.51
CA VAL A 94 -7.51 -2.58 6.91
C VAL A 94 -6.00 -2.73 6.99
N PHE A 95 -5.51 -3.36 8.05
CA PHE A 95 -4.08 -3.63 8.18
C PHE A 95 -3.78 -5.10 7.90
N VAL A 96 -2.65 -5.33 7.24
CA VAL A 96 -2.15 -6.68 6.91
C VAL A 96 -0.70 -6.76 7.37
N ASP A 97 -0.31 -7.90 7.93
CA ASP A 97 1.08 -8.14 8.33
C ASP A 97 1.95 -8.25 7.08
N GLU A 98 2.94 -7.37 6.95
CA GLU A 98 3.78 -7.30 5.76
C GLU A 98 5.17 -7.91 5.92
N ARG A 99 5.42 -8.66 7.00
CA ARG A 99 6.78 -9.15 7.31
C ARG A 99 7.52 -9.78 6.13
N LEU A 100 6.81 -10.47 5.25
CA LEU A 100 7.44 -11.15 4.13
C LEU A 100 7.16 -10.54 2.75
N SER A 101 6.35 -9.48 2.67
CA SER A 101 5.96 -8.90 1.38
C SER A 101 7.14 -8.33 0.59
N SER A 102 8.09 -7.70 1.25
CA SER A 102 9.27 -7.14 0.57
C SER A 102 10.16 -8.24 -0.02
N VAL A 103 10.25 -9.38 0.66
CA VAL A 103 11.01 -10.54 0.17
C VAL A 103 10.37 -11.07 -1.11
N GLU A 104 9.05 -11.27 -1.10
CA GLU A 104 8.32 -11.71 -2.29
C GLU A 104 8.46 -10.72 -3.45
N ALA A 105 8.33 -9.43 -3.17
CA ALA A 105 8.46 -8.40 -4.19
C ALA A 105 9.84 -8.43 -4.83
N GLU A 106 10.89 -8.58 -4.02
CA GLU A 106 12.26 -8.65 -4.51
C GLU A 106 12.48 -9.87 -5.39
N GLU A 107 11.95 -11.02 -4.99
CA GLU A 107 12.05 -12.25 -5.78
C GLU A 107 11.35 -12.10 -7.14
N GLN A 108 10.15 -11.50 -7.16
CA GLN A 108 9.44 -11.26 -8.41
C GLN A 108 10.22 -10.34 -9.34
N LEU A 109 10.81 -9.28 -8.81
CA LEU A 109 11.55 -8.32 -9.61
C LEU A 109 12.87 -8.88 -10.13
N LYS A 110 13.52 -9.76 -9.38
CA LYS A 110 14.75 -10.43 -9.83
C LYS A 110 14.51 -11.29 -11.07
N GLN A 111 13.33 -11.84 -11.21
CA GLN A 111 12.99 -12.69 -12.36
C GLN A 111 12.71 -11.87 -13.61
N THR A 112 12.21 -10.64 -13.46
CA THR A 112 11.75 -9.84 -14.60
C THR A 112 12.64 -8.64 -14.90
N ILE A 113 13.30 -8.08 -13.90
CA ILE A 113 14.11 -6.86 -14.04
C ILE A 113 15.50 -7.10 -13.47
N LYS A 114 16.50 -7.10 -14.33
CA LYS A 114 17.88 -7.36 -13.94
C LYS A 114 18.57 -6.12 -13.35
N SER A 115 18.14 -4.92 -13.74
CA SER A 115 18.72 -3.67 -13.24
C SER A 115 18.38 -3.46 -11.77
N TRP A 116 19.40 -3.33 -10.93
CA TRP A 116 19.22 -3.08 -9.50
C TRP A 116 18.45 -1.78 -9.24
N GLU A 117 18.78 -0.73 -9.99
CA GLU A 117 18.13 0.57 -9.83
C GLU A 117 16.65 0.50 -10.16
N LYS A 118 16.28 -0.16 -11.25
CA LYS A 118 14.89 -0.34 -11.63
C LYS A 118 14.13 -1.16 -10.61
N ARG A 119 14.74 -2.23 -10.09
CA ARG A 119 14.12 -3.04 -9.04
C ARG A 119 13.81 -2.20 -7.81
N LYS A 120 14.78 -1.36 -7.39
CA LYS A 120 14.61 -0.52 -6.22
C LYS A 120 13.47 0.47 -6.41
N GLN A 121 13.33 1.05 -7.60
CA GLN A 121 12.25 1.98 -7.90
C GLN A 121 10.88 1.33 -7.88
N LEU A 122 10.79 0.07 -8.27
CA LEU A 122 9.52 -0.65 -8.38
C LEU A 122 9.17 -1.46 -7.13
N LEU A 123 10.14 -1.67 -6.25
CA LEU A 123 9.97 -2.53 -5.08
C LEU A 123 8.78 -2.14 -4.22
N ASP A 124 8.63 -0.85 -3.94
CA ASP A 124 7.57 -0.36 -3.05
C ASP A 124 6.19 -0.62 -3.63
N GLN A 125 6.00 -0.38 -4.92
CA GLN A 125 4.69 -0.58 -5.54
C GLN A 125 4.36 -2.07 -5.72
N VAL A 126 5.38 -2.91 -5.95
CA VAL A 126 5.17 -4.36 -6.00
C VAL A 126 4.83 -4.88 -4.59
N SER A 127 5.52 -4.38 -3.56
CA SER A 127 5.18 -4.72 -2.18
C SER A 127 3.74 -4.33 -1.84
N ALA A 128 3.31 -3.15 -2.28
CA ALA A 128 1.92 -2.70 -2.08
C ALA A 128 0.93 -3.66 -2.75
N SER A 129 1.25 -4.14 -3.96
CA SER A 129 0.37 -5.09 -4.65
C SER A 129 0.29 -6.43 -3.92
N ILE A 130 1.39 -6.89 -3.32
CA ILE A 130 1.41 -8.13 -2.56
C ILE A 130 0.59 -7.98 -1.27
N ILE A 131 0.74 -6.85 -0.59
CA ILE A 131 -0.05 -6.53 0.60
C ILE A 131 -1.55 -6.55 0.25
N LEU A 132 -1.92 -5.90 -0.82
CA LEU A 132 -3.31 -5.84 -1.26
C LEU A 132 -3.82 -7.23 -1.66
N GLN A 133 -3.03 -7.98 -2.43
CA GLN A 133 -3.43 -9.32 -2.87
C GLN A 133 -3.65 -10.26 -1.69
N THR A 134 -2.82 -10.15 -0.67
CA THR A 134 -2.96 -10.94 0.56
C THR A 134 -4.35 -10.73 1.16
N TYR A 135 -4.82 -9.50 1.22
CA TYR A 135 -6.16 -9.20 1.72
C TYR A 135 -7.24 -9.73 0.77
N LEU A 136 -7.07 -9.52 -0.54
CA LEU A 136 -8.06 -9.98 -1.52
C LEU A 136 -8.24 -11.49 -1.48
N ASP A 137 -7.18 -12.23 -1.23
CA ASP A 137 -7.20 -13.69 -1.16
C ASP A 137 -7.94 -14.22 0.08
N THR A 138 -8.19 -13.37 1.08
CA THR A 138 -8.94 -13.76 2.29
C THR A 138 -10.44 -13.59 2.14
N LYS A 139 -10.88 -12.98 1.07
CA LYS A 139 -12.32 -12.67 0.85
C LYS A 139 -13.09 -13.87 0.32
#